data_05553ec826e059efbd1737de1c949a53
#
_entry.id   05553ec826e059efbd1737de1c949a53
#
_cell.length_a   1.000
_cell.length_b   1.000
_cell.length_c   1.000
_cell.angle_alpha   90.00
_cell.angle_beta   90.00
_cell.angle_gamma   90.00
#
_symmetry.space_group_name_H-M   'P 1'
#
loop_
_entity.id
_entity.type
_entity.pdbx_description
1 polymer ?
#
loop_
_entity_poly.entity_id
_entity_poly.type
_entity_poly.pdbx_seq_one_letter_code
_entity_poly.pdbx_strand_id
1 'polypeptide(L)'
;MVDISFVLNVVFYRSESGNEPVREWLKELPREDRRQIGEDIKTVQIGWPLGMPLIRKINKDLWEVRTALVSGIARVFFTVDGDYIILLHGFIKKSQKTPQNELKKALARLGNYKRGKK
;
A
#
# COMPACT_ATOMS: atom_id res chain seq x y z
N MET A 1 -9.92 17.53 -24.55
CA MET A 1 -8.73 17.37 -23.67
C MET A 1 -9.09 16.49 -22.48
N VAL A 2 -8.23 15.56 -22.16
CA VAL A 2 -8.46 14.66 -21.04
C VAL A 2 -7.91 15.31 -19.77
N ASP A 3 -8.72 15.33 -18.74
CA ASP A 3 -8.28 15.79 -17.43
C ASP A 3 -7.46 14.68 -16.78
N ILE A 4 -6.21 14.98 -16.43
CA ILE A 4 -5.31 14.00 -15.82
C ILE A 4 -5.29 14.19 -14.30
N SER A 5 -6.46 14.21 -13.70
CA SER A 5 -6.54 14.25 -12.26
C SER A 5 -6.24 12.85 -11.70
N PHE A 6 -5.68 12.81 -10.51
CA PHE A 6 -5.54 11.54 -9.82
C PHE A 6 -6.92 11.03 -9.43
N VAL A 7 -7.15 9.74 -9.64
CA VAL A 7 -8.39 9.09 -9.19
C VAL A 7 -8.38 8.94 -7.68
N LEU A 8 -7.21 8.58 -7.11
CA LEU A 8 -7.08 8.34 -5.68
C LEU A 8 -6.05 9.25 -5.05
N ASN A 9 -6.30 9.64 -3.81
CA ASN A 9 -5.35 10.41 -2.99
C ASN A 9 -4.72 9.47 -1.96
N VAL A 10 -3.41 9.58 -1.77
CA VAL A 10 -2.69 8.71 -0.83
C VAL A 10 -2.88 9.20 0.60
N VAL A 11 -3.22 8.26 1.48
CA VAL A 11 -3.28 8.50 2.92
C VAL A 11 -2.48 7.40 3.60
N PHE A 12 -1.58 7.78 4.49
CA PHE A 12 -0.86 6.79 5.31
C PHE A 12 -1.73 6.44 6.52
N TYR A 13 -1.95 5.15 6.71
CA TYR A 13 -2.63 4.70 7.92
C TYR A 13 -1.90 5.26 9.15
N ARG A 14 -2.67 5.78 10.10
CA ARG A 14 -2.16 6.37 11.32
C ARG A 14 -2.71 5.59 12.52
N SER A 15 -1.83 5.14 13.39
CA SER A 15 -2.24 4.42 14.60
C SER A 15 -2.80 5.38 15.64
N GLU A 16 -3.43 4.83 16.68
CA GLU A 16 -3.98 5.64 17.77
C GLU A 16 -2.91 6.49 18.44
N SER A 17 -1.69 5.97 18.52
CA SER A 17 -0.57 6.71 19.12
C SER A 17 0.03 7.77 18.18
N GLY A 18 -0.47 7.88 16.96
CA GLY A 18 -0.04 8.90 16.02
C GLY A 18 1.07 8.48 15.07
N ASN A 19 1.48 7.21 15.10
CA ASN A 19 2.50 6.70 14.19
C ASN A 19 1.92 6.39 12.83
N GLU A 20 2.73 6.62 11.79
CA GLU A 20 2.37 6.26 10.42
C GLU A 20 3.34 5.18 9.94
N PRO A 21 3.02 3.91 10.17
CA PRO A 21 4.00 2.83 9.98
C PRO A 21 4.55 2.71 8.56
N VAL A 22 3.71 2.87 7.53
CA VAL A 22 4.20 2.76 6.15
C VAL A 22 5.10 3.92 5.81
N ARG A 23 4.76 5.14 6.25
CA ARG A 23 5.59 6.30 6.01
C ARG A 23 6.96 6.13 6.66
N GLU A 24 6.98 5.65 7.90
CA GLU A 24 8.22 5.40 8.63
C GLU A 24 9.06 4.33 7.96
N TRP A 25 8.42 3.25 7.51
CA TRP A 25 9.10 2.17 6.82
C TRP A 25 9.73 2.67 5.51
N LEU A 26 9.00 3.47 4.74
CA LEU A 26 9.52 4.01 3.49
C LEU A 26 10.75 4.90 3.72
N LYS A 27 10.73 5.69 4.79
CA LYS A 27 11.86 6.58 5.09
C LYS A 27 13.14 5.83 5.37
N GLU A 28 13.05 4.59 5.86
CA GLU A 28 14.22 3.78 6.19
C GLU A 28 14.80 3.05 4.99
N LEU A 29 14.10 3.04 3.86
CA LEU A 29 14.56 2.33 2.67
C LEU A 29 15.57 3.17 1.89
N PRO A 30 16.46 2.50 1.10
CA PRO A 30 17.32 3.22 0.16
C PRO A 30 16.47 4.11 -0.76
N ARG A 31 17.05 5.22 -1.17
CA ARG A 31 16.35 6.21 -1.97
C ARG A 31 15.74 5.62 -3.24
N GLU A 32 16.48 4.77 -3.93
CA GLU A 32 16.02 4.18 -5.18
C GLU A 32 14.81 3.25 -4.96
N ASP A 33 14.86 2.45 -3.89
CA ASP A 33 13.75 1.56 -3.55
C ASP A 33 12.49 2.37 -3.23
N ARG A 34 12.66 3.41 -2.44
CA ARG A 34 11.56 4.30 -2.07
C ARG A 34 10.96 4.96 -3.31
N ARG A 35 11.80 5.37 -4.26
CA ARG A 35 11.35 5.98 -5.50
C ARG A 35 10.53 5.00 -6.32
N GLN A 36 10.99 3.77 -6.47
CA GLN A 36 10.28 2.76 -7.26
C GLN A 36 8.91 2.41 -6.64
N ILE A 37 8.88 2.25 -5.33
CA ILE A 37 7.62 1.98 -4.63
C ILE A 37 6.66 3.15 -4.82
N GLY A 38 7.15 4.37 -4.68
CA GLY A 38 6.36 5.58 -4.86
C GLY A 38 5.79 5.68 -6.26
N GLU A 39 6.57 5.33 -7.29
CA GLU A 39 6.09 5.37 -8.66
C GLU A 39 4.98 4.34 -8.91
N ASP A 40 5.11 3.15 -8.33
CA ASP A 40 4.07 2.13 -8.48
C ASP A 40 2.79 2.53 -7.77
N ILE A 41 2.89 3.14 -6.59
CA ILE A 41 1.72 3.67 -5.89
C ILE A 41 1.07 4.77 -6.73
N LYS A 42 1.86 5.63 -7.35
CA LYS A 42 1.34 6.68 -8.24
C LYS A 42 0.60 6.06 -9.44
N THR A 43 1.12 4.98 -9.99
CA THR A 43 0.44 4.27 -11.07
C THR A 43 -0.94 3.78 -10.63
N VAL A 44 -1.02 3.28 -9.39
CA VAL A 44 -2.31 2.86 -8.82
C VAL A 44 -3.25 4.05 -8.66
N GLN A 45 -2.73 5.19 -8.18
CA GLN A 45 -3.55 6.40 -8.01
C GLN A 45 -4.19 6.84 -9.32
N ILE A 46 -3.45 6.75 -10.40
CA ILE A 46 -3.92 7.24 -11.70
C ILE A 46 -4.83 6.22 -12.38
N GLY A 47 -4.48 4.94 -12.29
CA GLY A 47 -5.13 3.90 -13.07
C GLY A 47 -6.12 3.02 -12.34
N TRP A 48 -6.39 3.29 -11.09
CA TRP A 48 -7.30 2.44 -10.31
C TRP A 48 -8.67 2.31 -10.96
N PRO A 49 -9.27 1.09 -11.01
CA PRO A 49 -8.69 -0.16 -10.51
C PRO A 49 -7.76 -0.82 -11.51
N LEU A 50 -6.71 -1.47 -11.00
CA LEU A 50 -5.72 -2.22 -11.78
C LEU A 50 -5.62 -3.63 -11.23
N GLY A 51 -5.12 -4.55 -12.07
CA GLY A 51 -4.95 -5.93 -11.67
C GLY A 51 -3.49 -6.39 -11.71
N MET A 52 -3.32 -7.69 -11.76
CA MET A 52 -2.00 -8.31 -11.85
C MET A 52 -1.26 -7.85 -13.09
N PRO A 53 0.07 -7.80 -13.06
CA PRO A 53 0.93 -8.24 -11.97
C PRO A 53 1.17 -7.19 -10.90
N LEU A 54 0.81 -5.92 -11.13
CA LEU A 54 1.11 -4.84 -10.20
C LEU A 54 0.28 -4.93 -8.91
N ILE A 55 -1.02 -5.19 -9.05
CA ILE A 55 -1.96 -5.22 -7.95
C ILE A 55 -2.53 -6.62 -7.80
N ARG A 56 -2.50 -7.13 -6.56
CA ARG A 56 -3.13 -8.40 -6.23
C ARG A 56 -4.24 -8.16 -5.22
N LYS A 57 -5.43 -8.69 -5.49
CA LYS A 57 -6.53 -8.62 -4.54
C LYS A 57 -6.37 -9.72 -3.50
N ILE A 58 -6.36 -9.32 -2.22
CA ILE A 58 -6.21 -10.26 -1.11
C ILE A 58 -7.59 -10.70 -0.60
N ASN A 59 -8.48 -9.74 -0.39
CA ASN A 59 -9.88 -10.03 -0.06
C ASN A 59 -10.71 -8.82 -0.53
N LYS A 60 -11.99 -8.77 -0.16
CA LYS A 60 -12.88 -7.74 -0.72
C LYS A 60 -12.45 -6.30 -0.43
N ASP A 61 -11.71 -6.08 0.67
CA ASP A 61 -11.34 -4.74 1.10
C ASP A 61 -9.83 -4.55 1.20
N LEU A 62 -9.04 -5.51 0.75
CA LEU A 62 -7.59 -5.45 0.91
C LEU A 62 -6.91 -5.85 -0.38
N TRP A 63 -5.98 -5.01 -0.81
CA TRP A 63 -5.16 -5.24 -2.01
C TRP A 63 -3.69 -5.08 -1.65
N GLU A 64 -2.83 -5.56 -2.53
CA GLU A 64 -1.39 -5.49 -2.38
C GLU A 64 -0.80 -4.94 -3.66
N VAL A 65 0.02 -3.88 -3.56
CA VAL A 65 0.83 -3.43 -4.68
C VAL A 65 2.23 -4.04 -4.54
N ARG A 66 2.75 -4.58 -5.64
CA ARG A 66 3.99 -5.34 -5.66
C ARG A 66 5.00 -4.62 -6.53
N THR A 67 6.16 -4.27 -5.94
CA THR A 67 7.21 -3.54 -6.63
C THR A 67 8.49 -4.38 -6.65
N ALA A 68 9.00 -4.68 -7.85
CA ALA A 68 10.24 -5.41 -7.98
C ALA A 68 11.43 -4.50 -7.65
N LEU A 69 12.27 -4.94 -6.73
CA LEU A 69 13.47 -4.24 -6.30
C LEU A 69 14.67 -5.16 -6.46
N VAL A 70 15.87 -4.59 -6.42
CA VAL A 70 17.08 -5.39 -6.46
C VAL A 70 17.13 -6.37 -5.27
N SER A 71 16.69 -5.90 -4.09
CA SER A 71 16.76 -6.71 -2.86
C SER A 71 15.57 -7.66 -2.67
N GLY A 72 14.59 -7.64 -3.55
CA GLY A 72 13.41 -8.49 -3.40
C GLY A 72 12.17 -7.83 -3.96
N ILE A 73 11.01 -8.25 -3.48
CA ILE A 73 9.73 -7.68 -3.90
C ILE A 73 9.15 -6.91 -2.72
N ALA A 74 8.97 -5.60 -2.90
CA ALA A 74 8.27 -4.80 -1.92
C ALA A 74 6.78 -5.02 -2.08
N ARG A 75 6.08 -5.14 -0.96
CA ARG A 75 4.65 -5.34 -0.94
C ARG A 75 4.04 -4.31 -0.02
N VAL A 76 3.07 -3.55 -0.53
CA VAL A 76 2.35 -2.56 0.27
C VAL A 76 0.89 -2.92 0.24
N PHE A 77 0.34 -3.26 1.40
CA PHE A 77 -1.08 -3.54 1.54
C PHE A 77 -1.85 -2.24 1.66
N PHE A 78 -2.97 -2.16 0.98
CA PHE A 78 -3.80 -0.96 1.02
C PHE A 78 -5.28 -1.31 0.92
N THR A 79 -6.11 -0.37 1.32
CA THR A 79 -7.54 -0.40 1.04
C THR A 79 -7.92 0.87 0.30
N VAL A 80 -9.06 0.86 -0.36
CA VAL A 80 -9.58 2.03 -1.04
C VAL A 80 -10.87 2.46 -0.36
N ASP A 81 -10.95 3.73 -0.03
CA ASP A 81 -12.08 4.31 0.68
C ASP A 81 -12.47 5.60 -0.04
N GLY A 82 -13.54 5.53 -0.84
CA GLY A 82 -13.93 6.67 -1.67
C GLY A 82 -12.79 7.06 -2.60
N ASP A 83 -12.32 8.30 -2.47
CA ASP A 83 -11.25 8.83 -3.29
C ASP A 83 -9.85 8.62 -2.69
N TYR A 84 -9.75 7.79 -1.66
CA TYR A 84 -8.49 7.62 -0.93
C TYR A 84 -7.95 6.21 -1.04
N ILE A 85 -6.63 6.11 -1.23
CA ILE A 85 -5.90 4.86 -1.08
C ILE A 85 -5.17 4.93 0.26
N ILE A 86 -5.50 4.02 1.15
CA ILE A 86 -4.99 4.00 2.52
C ILE A 86 -3.89 2.96 2.60
N LEU A 87 -2.66 3.40 2.82
CA LEU A 87 -1.51 2.50 2.91
C LEU A 87 -1.40 1.94 4.33
N LEU A 88 -1.58 0.64 4.47
CA LEU A 88 -1.73 -0.02 5.75
C LEU A 88 -0.45 -0.65 6.28
N HIS A 89 0.30 -1.33 5.41
CA HIS A 89 1.48 -2.07 5.84
C HIS A 89 2.39 -2.33 4.65
N GLY A 90 3.70 -2.25 4.88
CA GLY A 90 4.68 -2.52 3.83
C GLY A 90 5.82 -3.37 4.34
N PHE A 91 6.36 -4.22 3.47
CA PHE A 91 7.53 -5.03 3.78
C PHE A 91 8.18 -5.48 2.48
N ILE A 92 9.42 -5.96 2.57
CA ILE A 92 10.16 -6.50 1.42
C ILE A 92 10.39 -7.99 1.66
N LYS A 93 10.11 -8.79 0.65
CA LYS A 93 10.26 -10.23 0.73
C LYS A 93 10.91 -10.78 -0.53
N LYS A 94 11.76 -11.77 -0.38
CA LYS A 94 12.42 -12.41 -1.52
C LYS A 94 11.57 -13.50 -2.15
N SER A 95 10.66 -14.11 -1.40
CA SER A 95 9.81 -15.17 -1.92
C SER A 95 8.49 -14.61 -2.44
N GLN A 96 7.79 -15.41 -3.25
CA GLN A 96 6.50 -15.01 -3.80
C GLN A 96 5.38 -15.03 -2.79
N LYS A 97 5.51 -15.87 -1.76
CA LYS A 97 4.43 -16.11 -0.82
C LYS A 97 4.39 -15.02 0.26
N THR A 98 3.19 -14.50 0.54
CA THR A 98 2.99 -13.50 1.59
C THR A 98 2.99 -14.20 2.97
N PRO A 99 3.87 -13.79 3.88
CA PRO A 99 3.86 -14.38 5.23
C PRO A 99 2.59 -14.03 5.99
N GLN A 100 2.11 -14.96 6.79
CA GLN A 100 0.88 -14.77 7.55
C GLN A 100 0.97 -13.63 8.56
N ASN A 101 2.14 -13.45 9.18
CA ASN A 101 2.28 -12.35 10.15
C ASN A 101 2.18 -10.98 9.50
N GLU A 102 2.66 -10.83 8.27
CA GLU A 102 2.53 -9.56 7.56
C GLU A 102 1.07 -9.30 7.18
N LEU A 103 0.38 -10.33 6.73
CA LEU A 103 -1.04 -10.22 6.40
C LEU A 103 -1.86 -9.87 7.64
N LYS A 104 -1.57 -10.49 8.77
CA LYS A 104 -2.28 -10.18 10.02
C LYS A 104 -2.13 -8.73 10.43
N LYS A 105 -0.93 -8.16 10.26
CA LYS A 105 -0.72 -6.74 10.55
C LYS A 105 -1.58 -5.85 9.66
N ALA A 106 -1.63 -6.17 8.38
CA ALA A 106 -2.44 -5.40 7.44
C ALA A 106 -3.92 -5.48 7.81
N LEU A 107 -4.41 -6.67 8.13
CA LEU A 107 -5.81 -6.85 8.50
C LEU A 107 -6.16 -6.13 9.80
N ALA A 108 -5.27 -6.17 10.78
CA ALA A 108 -5.50 -5.46 12.04
C ALA A 108 -5.58 -3.95 11.82
N ARG A 109 -4.69 -3.41 10.99
CA ARG A 109 -4.70 -1.98 10.68
C ARG A 109 -5.93 -1.58 9.88
N LEU A 110 -6.36 -2.45 8.95
CA LEU A 110 -7.60 -2.21 8.21
C LEU A 110 -8.79 -2.13 9.16
N GLY A 111 -8.87 -3.05 10.11
CA GLY A 111 -9.94 -3.02 11.12
C GLY A 111 -9.92 -1.75 11.95
N ASN A 112 -8.73 -1.33 12.38
CA ASN A 112 -8.57 -0.10 13.15
C ASN A 112 -8.98 1.12 12.34
N TYR A 113 -8.59 1.17 11.07
CA TYR A 113 -8.96 2.26 10.19
C TYR A 113 -10.48 2.37 10.07
N LYS A 114 -11.15 1.24 9.83
CA LYS A 114 -12.61 1.23 9.68
C LYS A 114 -13.32 1.68 10.95
N ARG A 115 -12.83 1.27 12.12
CA ARG A 115 -13.42 1.68 13.40
C ARG A 115 -13.24 3.18 13.65
N GLY A 116 -12.12 3.74 13.25
CA GLY A 116 -11.84 5.15 13.45
C GLY A 116 -12.58 6.09 12.53
N LYS A 117 -13.31 5.55 11.58
CA LYS A 117 -13.95 6.30 10.51
C LYS A 117 -15.36 6.76 10.80
N LYS A 118 -15.83 6.67 11.95
CA LYS A 118 -17.23 7.01 12.26
C LYS A 118 -17.54 8.49 12.13
#